data_f77495f7cb6d0499e369437b0583aec7
#
_entry.id   f77495f7cb6d0499e369437b0583aec7
#
_cell.length_a   1.000
_cell.length_b   1.000
_cell.length_c   1.000
_cell.angle_alpha   90.00
_cell.angle_beta   90.00
_cell.angle_gamma   90.00
#
_symmetry.space_group_name_H-M   'P 1'
#
loop_
_entity.id
_entity.type
_entity.pdbx_description
1 polymer ?
#
loop_
_entity_poly.entity_id
_entity_poly.type
_entity_poly.pdbx_seq_one_letter_code
_entity_poly.pdbx_strand_id
1 'polypeptide(L)' 'MAEIKYEVVQRIAVLSQRPRGWERQLNLISWNDGEPKYDIRDWSPDGTRMGKGISLSGEELAILKGILEAVSYTHLRAHE' A
#
# COMPACT_ATOMS: atom_id res chain seq x y z
N MET A 1 0.87 -18.13 20.20
CA MET A 1 1.34 -17.13 19.24
C MET A 1 0.26 -16.12 18.97
N ALA A 2 0.60 -14.87 19.03
CA ALA A 2 -0.37 -13.81 18.83
C ALA A 2 -0.67 -13.64 17.33
N GLU A 3 -1.93 -13.52 17.02
CA GLU A 3 -2.35 -13.21 15.67
C GLU A 3 -2.21 -11.70 15.44
N ILE A 4 -1.90 -11.34 14.20
CA ILE A 4 -1.87 -9.94 13.84
C ILE A 4 -3.31 -9.47 13.68
N LYS A 5 -3.67 -8.46 14.44
CA LYS A 5 -5.00 -7.87 14.36
C LYS A 5 -4.93 -6.66 13.45
N TYR A 6 -5.81 -6.61 12.47
CA TYR A 6 -5.82 -5.47 11.56
C TYR A 6 -7.23 -5.22 11.05
N GLU A 7 -7.42 -3.99 10.60
CA GLU A 7 -8.67 -3.59 9.96
C GLU A 7 -8.33 -2.75 8.73
N VAL A 8 -8.88 -3.13 7.58
CA VAL A 8 -8.75 -2.30 6.38
C VAL A 8 -9.78 -1.20 6.48
N VAL A 9 -9.30 -0.01 6.79
CA VAL A 9 -10.18 1.14 6.96
C VAL A 9 -10.71 1.62 5.63
N GLN A 10 -9.85 1.61 4.61
CA GLN A 10 -10.24 2.05 3.27
C GLN A 10 -9.34 1.38 2.24
N ARG A 11 -9.95 0.79 1.22
CA ARG A 11 -9.21 0.33 0.07
C ARG A 11 -9.10 1.49 -0.91
N ILE A 12 -7.87 1.88 -1.21
CA ILE A 12 -7.63 3.10 -1.96
C ILE A 12 -7.42 2.81 -3.44
N ALA A 13 -6.47 1.94 -3.77
CA ALA A 13 -6.12 1.72 -5.17
C ALA A 13 -5.39 0.41 -5.39
N VAL A 14 -5.54 -0.13 -6.59
CA VAL A 14 -4.74 -1.25 -7.06
C VAL A 14 -3.59 -0.66 -7.85
N LEU A 15 -2.36 -1.02 -7.48
CA LEU A 15 -1.16 -0.50 -8.11
C LEU A 15 -0.71 -1.40 -9.26
N SER A 16 -0.85 -2.71 -9.13
CA SER A 16 -0.48 -3.62 -10.20
C SER A 16 -1.12 -4.98 -9.99
N GLN A 17 -1.25 -5.71 -11.10
CA GLN A 17 -1.67 -7.10 -11.06
C GLN A 17 -0.45 -7.97 -10.83
N ARG A 18 -0.62 -8.98 -9.97
CA ARG A 18 0.44 -9.89 -9.62
C ARG A 18 0.08 -11.29 -10.08
N PRO A 19 1.04 -12.23 -10.10
CA PRO A 19 0.73 -13.59 -10.50
C PRO A 19 -0.40 -14.21 -9.68
N ARG A 20 -1.15 -15.10 -10.29
CA ARG A 20 -2.22 -15.88 -9.65
C ARG A 20 -3.37 -15.05 -9.15
N GLY A 21 -3.59 -13.88 -9.75
CA GLY A 21 -4.72 -13.04 -9.38
C GLY A 21 -4.49 -12.18 -8.15
N TRP A 22 -3.29 -12.21 -7.59
CA TRP A 22 -2.95 -11.29 -6.50
C TRP A 22 -2.84 -9.89 -7.04
N GLU A 23 -3.02 -8.92 -6.16
CA GLU A 23 -2.93 -7.50 -6.53
C GLU A 23 -2.07 -6.77 -5.53
N ARG A 24 -1.21 -5.88 -6.04
CA ARG A 24 -0.51 -4.96 -5.15
C ARG A 24 -1.42 -3.76 -4.94
N GLN A 25 -1.72 -3.47 -3.68
CA GLN A 25 -2.71 -2.45 -3.34
C GLN A 25 -2.14 -1.41 -2.40
N LEU A 26 -2.67 -0.21 -2.53
CA LEU A 26 -2.48 0.85 -1.55
C LEU A 26 -3.77 0.96 -0.75
N ASN A 27 -3.67 0.78 0.55
CA ASN A 27 -4.83 0.81 1.43
C ASN A 27 -4.51 1.61 2.69
N LEU A 28 -5.56 1.97 3.42
CA LEU A 28 -5.42 2.56 4.74
C LEU A 28 -5.78 1.46 5.74
N ILE A 29 -4.82 1.10 6.60
CA ILE A 29 -4.98 -0.04 7.50
C ILE A 29 -4.66 0.36 8.94
N SER A 30 -5.51 -0.05 9.86
CA SER A 30 -5.27 0.06 11.30
C SER A 30 -4.70 -1.27 11.78
N TRP A 31 -3.48 -1.23 12.30
CA TRP A 31 -2.80 -2.41 12.84
C TRP A 31 -2.92 -2.42 14.36
N ASN A 32 -3.41 -3.54 14.92
CA ASN A 32 -3.51 -3.70 16.37
C ASN A 32 -4.23 -2.54 17.06
N ASP A 33 -5.34 -2.10 16.46
CA ASP A 33 -6.14 -1.00 16.97
C ASP A 33 -5.41 0.33 17.02
N GLY A 34 -4.30 0.44 16.29
CA GLY A 34 -3.53 1.67 16.24
C GLY A 34 -4.08 2.67 15.23
N GLU A 35 -3.41 3.80 15.11
CA GLU A 35 -3.78 4.78 14.11
C GLU A 35 -3.64 4.21 12.72
N PRO A 36 -4.59 4.48 11.83
CA PRO A 36 -4.48 3.99 10.46
C PRO A 36 -3.22 4.49 9.77
N LYS A 37 -2.60 3.60 9.01
CA LYS A 37 -1.41 3.92 8.23
C LYS A 37 -1.65 3.53 6.79
N TYR A 38 -0.92 4.16 5.90
CA TYR A 38 -0.96 3.79 4.50
C TYR A 38 -0.11 2.54 4.30
N ASP A 39 -0.65 1.60 3.54
CA ASP A 39 -0.02 0.29 3.41
C ASP A 39 0.03 -0.13 1.95
N ILE A 40 1.21 -0.58 1.53
CA ILE A 40 1.41 -1.09 0.18
C ILE A 40 1.87 -2.53 0.32
N ARG A 41 1.05 -3.46 -0.18
CA ARG A 41 1.40 -4.88 -0.18
C ARG A 41 0.52 -5.64 -1.14
N ASP A 42 0.91 -6.90 -1.35
CA ASP A 42 0.15 -7.79 -2.21
C ASP A 42 -0.99 -8.42 -1.42
N TRP A 43 -2.15 -8.55 -2.06
CA TRP A 43 -3.33 -9.17 -1.48
C TRP A 43 -3.82 -10.29 -2.38
N SER A 44 -4.35 -11.36 -1.76
CA SER A 44 -4.93 -12.48 -2.50
C SER A 44 -6.19 -12.03 -3.24
N PRO A 45 -6.62 -12.82 -4.25
CA PRO A 45 -7.82 -12.44 -5.04
C PRO A 45 -9.06 -12.23 -4.19
N ASP A 46 -9.23 -13.00 -3.12
CA ASP A 46 -10.40 -12.86 -2.25
C ASP A 46 -10.20 -11.80 -1.16
N GLY A 47 -9.02 -11.18 -1.09
CA GLY A 47 -8.77 -10.13 -0.13
C GLY A 47 -8.52 -10.59 1.30
N THR A 48 -8.38 -11.90 1.53
CA THR A 48 -8.24 -12.42 2.90
C THR A 48 -6.80 -12.67 3.32
N ARG A 49 -5.89 -12.83 2.38
CA ARG A 49 -4.48 -13.08 2.69
C ARG A 49 -3.63 -11.96 2.15
N MET A 50 -2.56 -11.69 2.86
CA MET A 50 -1.66 -10.61 2.47
C MET A 50 -0.23 -11.13 2.42
N GLY A 51 0.55 -10.55 1.53
CA GLY A 51 1.98 -10.82 1.42
C GLY A 51 2.78 -9.80 2.19
N LYS A 52 4.07 -9.76 1.89
CA LYS A 52 4.96 -8.77 2.48
C LYS A 52 4.64 -7.40 1.92
N GLY A 53 4.89 -6.39 2.73
CA GLY A 53 4.64 -5.03 2.30
C GLY A 53 5.24 -4.03 3.25
N ILE A 54 4.85 -2.79 3.09
CA ILE A 54 5.36 -1.69 3.88
C ILE A 54 4.20 -0.80 4.33
N SER A 55 4.29 -0.33 5.58
CA SER A 55 3.33 0.63 6.09
C SER A 55 4.03 1.97 6.26
N LEU A 56 3.35 3.04 5.89
CA LEU A 56 3.87 4.39 5.95
C LEU A 56 2.91 5.25 6.77
N SER A 57 3.49 6.12 7.61
CA SER A 57 2.68 7.11 8.28
C SER A 57 2.18 8.15 7.27
N GLY A 58 1.18 8.93 7.68
CA GLY A 58 0.71 10.02 6.83
C GLY A 58 1.81 11.01 6.51
N GLU A 59 2.69 11.26 7.49
CA GLU A 59 3.81 12.18 7.27
C GLU A 59 4.79 11.62 6.24
N GLU A 60 5.11 10.33 6.35
CA GLU A 60 6.01 9.69 5.39
C GLU A 60 5.42 9.71 3.99
N LEU A 61 4.12 9.45 3.88
CA LEU A 61 3.47 9.47 2.58
C LEU A 61 3.49 10.88 1.98
N ALA A 62 3.26 11.90 2.81
CA ALA A 62 3.30 13.29 2.35
C ALA A 62 4.69 13.66 1.83
N ILE A 63 5.73 13.23 2.52
CA ILE A 63 7.10 13.46 2.08
C ILE A 63 7.35 12.76 0.75
N LEU A 64 6.94 11.51 0.65
CA LEU A 64 7.10 10.74 -0.57
C LEU A 64 6.38 11.41 -1.75
N LYS A 65 5.15 11.87 -1.51
CA LYS A 65 4.39 12.57 -2.54
C LYS A 65 5.15 13.79 -3.04
N GLY A 66 5.70 14.59 -2.11
CA GLY A 66 6.48 15.78 -2.48
C GLY A 66 7.71 15.43 -3.30
N ILE A 67 8.39 14.36 -2.93
CA ILE A 67 9.58 13.92 -3.67
C ILE A 67 9.20 13.51 -5.08
N LEU A 68 8.13 12.73 -5.22
CA LEU A 68 7.68 12.26 -6.52
C LEU A 68 7.21 13.39 -7.43
N GLU A 69 6.60 14.42 -6.85
CA GLU A 69 6.18 15.59 -7.62
C GLU A 69 7.39 16.40 -8.09
N ALA A 70 8.48 16.38 -7.33
CA ALA A 70 9.69 17.09 -7.70
C ALA A 70 10.52 16.35 -8.75
N VAL A 71 10.33 15.04 -8.88
CA VAL A 71 11.01 14.24 -9.89
C VAL A 71 10.39 14.55 -11.25
N SER A 72 11.26 14.61 -12.28
CA SER A 72 10.77 14.90 -13.62
C SER A 72 9.68 13.91 -14.03
N TYR A 73 8.54 14.43 -14.38
CA TYR A 73 7.43 13.61 -14.86
C TYR A 73 7.83 12.81 -16.11
N THR A 74 8.64 13.44 -16.96
CA THR A 74 9.14 12.77 -18.17
C THR A 74 9.97 11.54 -17.80
N HIS A 75 10.78 11.66 -16.76
CA HIS A 75 11.61 10.55 -16.30
C HIS A 75 10.75 9.36 -15.87
N LEU A 76 9.69 9.62 -15.11
CA LEU A 76 8.80 8.56 -14.67
C LEU A 76 8.12 7.88 -15.84
N ARG A 77 7.75 8.64 -16.85
CA ARG A 77 7.06 8.09 -18.01
C ARG A 77 7.98 7.26 -18.90
N ALA A 78 9.26 7.47 -18.80
CA ALA A 78 10.21 6.74 -19.62
C ALA A 78 10.21 5.24 -19.35
N HIS A 79 9.58 4.80 -18.25
CA HIS A 79 9.52 3.40 -17.90
C HIS A 79 8.28 2.68 -18.41
N GLU A 80 7.44 3.36 -19.12
CA GLU A 80 6.22 2.74 -19.63
C GLU A 80 6.48 1.96 -20.89
#